data_2ec6f36e324a9fc64a328a76190445a9
#
_entry.id   2ec6f36e324a9fc64a328a76190445a9
#
_cell.length_a   1.000
_cell.length_b   1.000
_cell.length_c   1.000
_cell.angle_alpha   90.00
_cell.angle_beta   90.00
_cell.angle_gamma   90.00
#
_symmetry.space_group_name_H-M   'P 1'
#
loop_
_entity.id
_entity.type
_entity.pdbx_description
1 polymer ?
#
loop_
_entity_poly.entity_id
_entity_poly.type
_entity_poly.pdbx_seq_one_letter_code
_entity_poly.pdbx_strand_id
1 'polypeptide(L)'
;MKRVLILGPLMTAAVVALLGQGPPPQPLPPTVTLLVRAAGETPVPGKCLFKEDLDLIAARRALTRTTLNNDAQPPFDPDYLVGRWTFEYDTPESALGPAGLISGVETVQHTDGCLYEGTTQAKGPAGAFTVKSTMLYDPSAHYMVVLERDSRGLEVLKSGRIGGDSGGYFTHHWQAAPLAVKGKKVKLRGTTFYSSPANYRLRTEISEGDDPFVNLGTSWYKRQGTSAGK
;
A
#
# COMPACT_ATOMS: atom_id res chain seq x y z
N MET A 1 14.09 -74.40 48.34
CA MET A 1 14.00 -73.89 46.96
C MET A 1 13.25 -72.55 46.95
N LYS A 2 13.96 -71.41 46.91
CA LYS A 2 13.37 -70.07 46.90
C LYS A 2 13.36 -69.53 45.49
N ARG A 3 12.20 -69.31 44.91
CA ARG A 3 12.05 -68.69 43.58
C ARG A 3 12.06 -67.17 43.79
N VAL A 4 13.08 -66.51 43.23
CA VAL A 4 13.17 -65.02 43.14
C VAL A 4 12.44 -64.59 41.86
N LEU A 5 11.34 -63.83 42.02
CA LEU A 5 10.70 -63.15 40.90
C LEU A 5 11.40 -61.79 40.71
N ILE A 6 12.00 -61.62 39.55
CA ILE A 6 12.56 -60.36 39.13
C ILE A 6 11.45 -59.60 38.35
N LEU A 7 10.90 -58.60 38.94
CA LEU A 7 10.02 -57.61 38.23
C LEU A 7 10.97 -56.61 37.49
N GLY A 8 10.91 -56.69 36.19
CA GLY A 8 11.57 -55.67 35.37
C GLY A 8 10.67 -54.41 35.26
N PRO A 9 11.25 -53.23 35.25
CA PRO A 9 10.48 -52.01 35.09
C PRO A 9 10.02 -51.81 33.64
N LEU A 10 8.70 -51.71 33.44
CA LEU A 10 8.11 -51.28 32.19
C LEU A 10 8.51 -49.79 31.95
N MET A 11 9.40 -49.56 30.99
CA MET A 11 9.62 -48.23 30.46
C MET A 11 8.43 -47.89 29.52
N THR A 12 7.53 -47.09 30.03
CA THR A 12 6.55 -46.38 29.22
C THR A 12 7.24 -45.26 28.42
N ALA A 13 7.52 -45.51 27.16
CA ALA A 13 7.98 -44.47 26.25
C ALA A 13 6.80 -43.53 25.99
N ALA A 14 6.80 -42.37 26.61
CA ALA A 14 5.91 -41.27 26.26
C ALA A 14 6.34 -40.72 24.89
N VAL A 15 5.59 -41.09 23.84
CA VAL A 15 5.68 -40.45 22.54
C VAL A 15 5.10 -39.04 22.71
N VAL A 16 5.95 -38.05 22.93
CA VAL A 16 5.57 -36.65 22.81
C VAL A 16 5.35 -36.40 21.32
N ALA A 17 4.12 -36.42 20.88
CA ALA A 17 3.73 -35.92 19.59
C ALA A 17 4.05 -34.42 19.53
N LEU A 18 5.19 -34.09 18.94
CA LEU A 18 5.46 -32.73 18.46
C LEU A 18 4.44 -32.45 17.34
N LEU A 19 3.26 -32.01 17.77
CA LEU A 19 2.33 -31.31 16.88
C LEU A 19 3.09 -30.11 16.38
N GLY A 20 3.57 -30.18 15.13
CA GLY A 20 4.19 -29.07 14.47
C GLY A 20 3.24 -27.88 14.55
N GLN A 21 3.62 -26.89 15.37
CA GLN A 21 2.99 -25.60 15.32
C GLN A 21 3.29 -25.07 13.91
N GLY A 22 2.28 -25.13 13.05
CA GLY A 22 2.32 -24.41 11.79
C GLY A 22 2.71 -22.96 12.07
N PRO A 23 3.31 -22.25 11.11
CA PRO A 23 3.60 -20.84 11.28
C PRO A 23 2.35 -20.14 11.82
N PRO A 24 2.48 -19.23 12.79
CA PRO A 24 1.35 -18.53 13.36
C PRO A 24 0.51 -17.98 12.21
N PRO A 25 -0.83 -18.10 12.26
CA PRO A 25 -1.69 -17.60 11.21
C PRO A 25 -1.29 -16.15 10.96
N GLN A 26 -0.92 -15.85 9.72
CA GLN A 26 -0.65 -14.47 9.34
C GLN A 26 -1.92 -13.67 9.67
N PRO A 27 -1.79 -12.50 10.32
CA PRO A 27 -2.94 -11.68 10.57
C PRO A 27 -3.64 -11.48 9.24
N LEU A 28 -4.92 -11.83 9.19
CA LEU A 28 -5.77 -11.55 8.04
C LEU A 28 -5.58 -10.06 7.69
N PRO A 29 -5.48 -9.71 6.41
CA PRO A 29 -5.49 -8.31 6.02
C PRO A 29 -6.66 -7.66 6.76
N PRO A 30 -6.45 -6.51 7.42
CA PRO A 30 -7.52 -5.90 8.18
C PRO A 30 -8.72 -5.77 7.26
N THR A 31 -9.83 -6.38 7.66
CA THR A 31 -11.11 -6.19 6.98
C THR A 31 -11.32 -4.69 6.99
N VAL A 32 -11.40 -4.07 5.82
CA VAL A 32 -11.72 -2.65 5.71
C VAL A 32 -13.16 -2.52 6.19
N THR A 33 -13.33 -2.36 7.49
CA THR A 33 -14.58 -1.97 8.07
C THR A 33 -14.66 -0.47 7.84
N LEU A 34 -15.53 -0.04 6.95
CA LEU A 34 -15.94 1.35 6.88
C LEU A 34 -16.49 1.68 8.27
N LEU A 35 -15.65 2.25 9.11
CA LEU A 35 -16.08 2.75 10.41
C LEU A 35 -17.02 3.92 10.11
N VAL A 36 -18.33 3.65 10.16
CA VAL A 36 -19.31 4.71 10.16
C VAL A 36 -19.00 5.53 11.41
N ARG A 37 -18.51 6.73 11.25
CA ARG A 37 -18.41 7.73 12.33
C ARG A 37 -19.77 7.84 12.99
N ALA A 38 -19.81 8.32 14.23
CA ALA A 38 -21.01 8.36 15.06
C ALA A 38 -22.26 8.78 14.28
N ALA A 39 -23.38 8.16 14.58
CA ALA A 39 -24.65 8.38 13.87
C ALA A 39 -24.97 9.88 13.74
N GLY A 40 -24.91 10.40 12.51
CA GLY A 40 -25.14 11.81 12.19
C GLY A 40 -24.04 12.49 11.38
N GLU A 41 -22.82 11.96 11.36
CA GLU A 41 -21.75 12.51 10.53
C GLU A 41 -21.78 11.86 9.13
N THR A 42 -21.98 12.67 8.11
CA THR A 42 -21.92 12.25 6.71
C THR A 42 -20.79 13.00 6.01
N PRO A 43 -20.03 12.34 5.11
CA PRO A 43 -19.09 13.04 4.24
C PRO A 43 -19.83 14.15 3.45
N VAL A 44 -19.09 15.18 3.10
CA VAL A 44 -19.63 16.22 2.20
C VAL A 44 -20.02 15.54 0.88
N PRO A 45 -21.20 15.79 0.33
CA PRO A 45 -21.65 15.18 -0.92
C PRO A 45 -20.60 15.28 -2.02
N GLY A 46 -20.26 14.16 -2.64
CA GLY A 46 -19.22 14.06 -3.67
C GLY A 46 -17.77 14.22 -3.16
N LYS A 47 -17.55 14.15 -1.83
CA LYS A 47 -16.23 14.20 -1.21
C LYS A 47 -15.97 12.95 -0.36
N CYS A 48 -14.72 12.59 -0.24
CA CYS A 48 -14.31 11.52 0.66
C CYS A 48 -14.24 11.96 2.13
N LEU A 49 -13.92 13.22 2.36
CA LEU A 49 -13.64 13.75 3.69
C LEU A 49 -14.88 14.42 4.31
N PHE A 50 -14.89 14.46 5.62
CA PHE A 50 -15.90 15.18 6.39
C PHE A 50 -15.63 16.68 6.34
N LYS A 51 -16.66 17.47 6.70
CA LYS A 51 -16.55 18.94 6.65
C LYS A 51 -15.42 19.46 7.53
N GLU A 52 -15.29 18.92 8.75
CA GLU A 52 -14.25 19.29 9.72
C GLU A 52 -12.84 19.02 9.17
N ASP A 53 -12.65 17.90 8.49
CA ASP A 53 -11.38 17.53 7.86
C ASP A 53 -11.03 18.51 6.72
N LEU A 54 -12.02 18.87 5.89
CA LEU A 54 -11.86 19.85 4.81
C LEU A 54 -11.54 21.25 5.35
N ASP A 55 -12.21 21.67 6.42
CA ASP A 55 -11.96 22.95 7.08
C ASP A 55 -10.53 22.99 7.67
N LEU A 56 -10.06 21.90 8.28
CA LEU A 56 -8.69 21.76 8.78
C LEU A 56 -7.65 21.84 7.64
N ILE A 57 -7.89 21.15 6.54
CA ILE A 57 -7.03 21.21 5.35
C ILE A 57 -6.97 22.64 4.79
N ALA A 58 -8.14 23.30 4.68
CA ALA A 58 -8.21 24.66 4.18
C ALA A 58 -7.48 25.65 5.11
N ALA A 59 -7.71 25.54 6.42
CA ALA A 59 -7.03 26.38 7.42
C ALA A 59 -5.51 26.21 7.35
N ARG A 60 -5.02 24.98 7.20
CA ARG A 60 -3.59 24.70 7.12
C ARG A 60 -2.95 25.21 5.82
N ARG A 61 -3.67 25.15 4.69
CA ARG A 61 -3.20 25.74 3.42
C ARG A 61 -3.05 27.28 3.50
N ALA A 62 -3.83 27.91 4.38
CA ALA A 62 -3.75 29.37 4.62
C ALA A 62 -2.61 29.77 5.57
N LEU A 63 -2.00 28.82 6.31
CA LEU A 63 -0.92 29.09 7.23
C LEU A 63 0.42 29.20 6.48
N THR A 64 1.19 30.21 6.83
CA THR A 64 2.60 30.29 6.39
C THR A 64 3.46 29.25 7.14
N ARG A 65 4.54 28.81 6.54
CA ARG A 65 5.46 27.79 7.09
C ARG A 65 5.92 28.10 8.54
N THR A 66 5.96 29.35 8.94
CA THR A 66 6.39 29.81 10.26
C THR A 66 5.33 29.63 11.37
N THR A 67 4.08 29.43 11.00
CA THR A 67 2.95 29.30 11.96
C THR A 67 2.44 27.87 12.09
N LEU A 68 3.10 26.90 11.45
CA LEU A 68 2.74 25.49 11.56
C LEU A 68 3.18 24.95 12.92
N ASN A 69 2.32 25.13 13.92
CA ASN A 69 2.46 24.42 15.18
C ASN A 69 2.08 22.94 15.00
N ASN A 70 2.82 22.06 15.67
CA ASN A 70 2.80 20.60 15.50
C ASN A 70 1.54 19.88 15.98
N ASP A 71 0.52 20.57 16.46
CA ASP A 71 -0.47 19.97 17.34
C ASP A 71 -1.64 19.26 16.65
N ALA A 72 -1.86 19.48 15.36
CA ALA A 72 -2.85 18.71 14.60
C ALA A 72 -2.44 18.56 13.14
N GLN A 73 -2.07 17.37 12.76
CA GLN A 73 -1.85 17.07 11.34
C GLN A 73 -3.21 16.95 10.65
N PRO A 74 -3.41 17.64 9.50
CA PRO A 74 -4.62 17.44 8.73
C PRO A 74 -4.66 15.99 8.24
N PRO A 75 -5.85 15.44 8.03
CA PRO A 75 -5.99 14.17 7.36
C PRO A 75 -5.43 14.24 5.93
N PHE A 76 -5.04 13.09 5.40
CA PHE A 76 -4.66 12.99 4.00
C PHE A 76 -5.89 13.24 3.13
N ASP A 77 -5.77 14.16 2.19
CA ASP A 77 -6.78 14.42 1.19
C ASP A 77 -6.51 13.53 -0.04
N PRO A 78 -7.29 12.46 -0.29
CA PRO A 78 -7.04 11.58 -1.43
C PRO A 78 -7.31 12.23 -2.78
N ASP A 79 -8.04 13.37 -2.85
CA ASP A 79 -8.14 14.20 -4.06
C ASP A 79 -6.77 14.71 -4.52
N TYR A 80 -5.75 14.65 -3.65
CA TYR A 80 -4.35 14.85 -4.04
C TYR A 80 -3.93 13.98 -5.22
N LEU A 81 -4.41 12.76 -5.31
CA LEU A 81 -4.05 11.80 -6.37
C LEU A 81 -4.73 12.11 -7.70
N VAL A 82 -5.86 12.83 -7.68
CA VAL A 82 -6.65 13.13 -8.88
C VAL A 82 -5.84 13.96 -9.87
N GLY A 83 -5.78 13.52 -11.12
CA GLY A 83 -5.08 14.21 -12.19
C GLY A 83 -4.22 13.27 -13.04
N ARG A 84 -3.31 13.88 -13.79
CA ARG A 84 -2.43 13.18 -14.70
C ARG A 84 -0.98 13.29 -14.23
N TRP A 85 -0.29 12.15 -14.15
CA TRP A 85 1.05 12.02 -13.59
C TRP A 85 1.97 11.31 -14.59
N THR A 86 3.15 11.88 -14.84
CA THR A 86 4.23 11.16 -15.53
C THR A 86 5.16 10.53 -14.52
N PHE A 87 5.71 9.37 -14.85
CA PHE A 87 6.69 8.70 -14.01
C PHE A 87 7.75 7.97 -14.83
N GLU A 88 8.91 7.76 -14.20
CA GLU A 88 9.96 6.92 -14.72
C GLU A 88 10.78 6.30 -13.58
N TYR A 89 11.33 5.12 -13.81
CA TYR A 89 12.26 4.46 -12.90
C TYR A 89 12.95 3.27 -13.56
N ASP A 90 14.15 2.94 -13.07
CA ASP A 90 14.84 1.71 -13.40
C ASP A 90 14.37 0.57 -12.49
N THR A 91 14.06 -0.57 -13.09
CA THR A 91 13.73 -1.81 -12.37
C THR A 91 14.83 -2.84 -12.59
N PRO A 92 15.26 -3.60 -11.55
CA PRO A 92 16.11 -4.77 -11.73
C PRO A 92 15.31 -5.92 -12.36
N GLU A 93 16.03 -6.92 -12.85
CA GLU A 93 15.42 -8.19 -13.23
C GLU A 93 14.75 -8.86 -12.03
N SER A 94 13.55 -9.41 -12.24
CA SER A 94 12.75 -10.07 -11.20
C SER A 94 11.73 -11.02 -11.81
N ALA A 95 10.99 -11.74 -10.99
CA ALA A 95 9.87 -12.56 -11.45
C ALA A 95 8.82 -11.74 -12.23
N LEU A 96 8.73 -10.42 -11.99
CA LEU A 96 7.79 -9.53 -12.68
C LEU A 96 8.23 -9.13 -14.09
N GLY A 97 9.52 -9.25 -14.41
CA GLY A 97 10.04 -8.96 -15.74
C GLY A 97 11.53 -8.65 -15.79
N PRO A 98 12.06 -8.39 -16.99
CA PRO A 98 13.46 -8.05 -17.20
C PRO A 98 13.83 -6.68 -16.65
N ALA A 99 15.13 -6.49 -16.36
CA ALA A 99 15.68 -5.20 -15.95
C ALA A 99 15.58 -4.14 -17.04
N GLY A 100 15.41 -2.89 -16.63
CA GLY A 100 15.47 -1.73 -17.53
C GLY A 100 14.53 -0.60 -17.11
N LEU A 101 14.49 0.43 -17.95
CA LEU A 101 13.68 1.63 -17.70
C LEU A 101 12.19 1.35 -17.92
N ILE A 102 11.38 1.74 -16.94
CA ILE A 102 9.93 1.81 -17.04
C ILE A 102 9.53 3.28 -16.99
N SER A 103 8.72 3.72 -17.94
CA SER A 103 8.16 5.07 -17.96
C SER A 103 6.71 5.04 -18.39
N GLY A 104 5.93 6.03 -17.94
CA GLY A 104 4.52 6.06 -18.29
C GLY A 104 3.78 7.28 -17.79
N VAL A 105 2.46 7.19 -17.98
CA VAL A 105 1.50 8.19 -17.54
C VAL A 105 0.38 7.47 -16.79
N GLU A 106 0.09 7.96 -15.60
CA GLU A 106 -1.05 7.56 -14.80
C GLU A 106 -2.09 8.69 -14.80
N THR A 107 -3.34 8.34 -14.96
CA THR A 107 -4.47 9.26 -14.82
C THR A 107 -5.39 8.72 -13.73
N VAL A 108 -5.66 9.53 -12.72
CA VAL A 108 -6.53 9.17 -11.58
C VAL A 108 -7.74 10.09 -11.58
N GLN A 109 -8.91 9.52 -11.36
CA GLN A 109 -10.18 10.22 -11.27
C GLN A 109 -10.87 9.86 -9.95
N HIS A 110 -11.52 10.85 -9.35
CA HIS A 110 -12.45 10.63 -8.24
C HIS A 110 -13.78 10.16 -8.84
N THR A 111 -14.27 9.02 -8.40
CA THR A 111 -15.49 8.41 -8.94
C THR A 111 -16.68 8.73 -8.05
N ASP A 112 -16.62 8.34 -6.76
CA ASP A 112 -17.69 8.58 -5.80
C ASP A 112 -17.20 8.38 -4.36
N GLY A 113 -17.62 9.24 -3.45
CA GLY A 113 -17.25 9.17 -2.04
C GLY A 113 -15.74 9.02 -1.83
N CYS A 114 -15.28 7.86 -1.37
CA CYS A 114 -13.87 7.56 -1.19
C CYS A 114 -13.30 6.60 -2.25
N LEU A 115 -13.98 6.46 -3.38
CA LEU A 115 -13.59 5.60 -4.48
C LEU A 115 -12.90 6.39 -5.59
N TYR A 116 -11.76 5.91 -6.02
CA TYR A 116 -10.95 6.50 -7.09
C TYR A 116 -10.59 5.42 -8.12
N GLU A 117 -10.55 5.80 -9.37
CA GLU A 117 -10.13 4.94 -10.45
C GLU A 117 -8.90 5.52 -11.15
N GLY A 118 -7.94 4.64 -11.45
CA GLY A 118 -6.73 5.00 -12.16
C GLY A 118 -6.54 4.19 -13.44
N THR A 119 -5.88 4.79 -14.39
CA THR A 119 -5.40 4.11 -15.59
C THR A 119 -3.97 4.54 -15.86
N THR A 120 -3.08 3.57 -15.93
CA THR A 120 -1.67 3.76 -16.26
C THR A 120 -1.41 3.23 -17.67
N GLN A 121 -0.76 4.02 -18.50
CA GLN A 121 -0.17 3.61 -19.76
C GLN A 121 1.34 3.68 -19.62
N ALA A 122 2.03 2.56 -19.78
CA ALA A 122 3.46 2.49 -19.54
C ALA A 122 4.18 1.67 -20.63
N LYS A 123 5.48 1.91 -20.71
CA LYS A 123 6.41 1.13 -21.51
C LYS A 123 7.57 0.69 -20.64
N GLY A 124 7.94 -0.55 -20.74
CA GLY A 124 9.08 -1.13 -20.04
C GLY A 124 9.91 -2.01 -20.98
N PRO A 125 10.94 -2.68 -20.45
CA PRO A 125 11.83 -3.53 -21.26
C PRO A 125 11.10 -4.71 -21.92
N ALA A 126 9.98 -5.19 -21.34
CA ALA A 126 9.14 -6.23 -21.94
C ALA A 126 8.07 -5.71 -22.89
N GLY A 127 8.06 -4.41 -23.21
CA GLY A 127 7.07 -3.77 -24.11
C GLY A 127 6.10 -2.84 -23.40
N ALA A 128 5.07 -2.41 -24.12
CA ALA A 128 4.02 -1.55 -23.59
C ALA A 128 3.00 -2.36 -22.77
N PHE A 129 2.46 -1.76 -21.72
CA PHE A 129 1.42 -2.35 -20.88
C PHE A 129 0.51 -1.27 -20.31
N THR A 130 -0.65 -1.69 -19.84
CA THR A 130 -1.60 -0.83 -19.14
C THR A 130 -1.93 -1.41 -17.77
N VAL A 131 -2.18 -0.54 -16.79
CA VAL A 131 -2.69 -0.95 -15.48
C VAL A 131 -3.97 -0.19 -15.19
N LYS A 132 -5.01 -0.90 -14.78
CA LYS A 132 -6.22 -0.29 -14.20
C LYS A 132 -6.13 -0.43 -12.70
N SER A 133 -6.37 0.66 -11.98
CA SER A 133 -6.38 0.67 -10.52
C SER A 133 -7.74 1.13 -9.99
N THR A 134 -8.17 0.50 -8.91
CA THR A 134 -9.31 0.92 -8.10
C THR A 134 -8.77 1.18 -6.70
N MET A 135 -8.97 2.37 -6.18
CA MET A 135 -8.48 2.81 -4.87
C MET A 135 -9.64 3.17 -3.97
N LEU A 136 -9.65 2.63 -2.76
CA LEU A 136 -10.60 2.95 -1.70
C LEU A 136 -9.83 3.53 -0.52
N TYR A 137 -10.22 4.71 -0.06
CA TYR A 137 -9.64 5.35 1.13
C TYR A 137 -10.64 5.35 2.27
N ASP A 138 -10.20 4.92 3.46
CA ASP A 138 -10.95 5.06 4.72
C ASP A 138 -10.37 6.23 5.52
N PRO A 139 -11.06 7.38 5.57
CA PRO A 139 -10.58 8.56 6.30
C PRO A 139 -10.55 8.35 7.82
N SER A 140 -11.37 7.44 8.37
CA SER A 140 -11.40 7.17 9.81
C SER A 140 -10.20 6.36 10.27
N ALA A 141 -9.77 5.39 9.47
CA ALA A 141 -8.61 4.55 9.74
C ALA A 141 -7.30 5.10 9.13
N HIS A 142 -7.39 6.16 8.32
CA HIS A 142 -6.28 6.64 7.48
C HIS A 142 -5.67 5.50 6.66
N TYR A 143 -6.52 4.71 6.02
CA TYR A 143 -6.14 3.47 5.38
C TYR A 143 -6.53 3.47 3.91
N MET A 144 -5.65 3.01 3.04
CA MET A 144 -5.92 2.89 1.61
C MET A 144 -5.78 1.45 1.15
N VAL A 145 -6.73 1.02 0.32
CA VAL A 145 -6.72 -0.26 -0.40
C VAL A 145 -6.67 0.05 -1.88
N VAL A 146 -5.78 -0.61 -2.60
CA VAL A 146 -5.61 -0.44 -4.05
C VAL A 146 -5.59 -1.79 -4.72
N LEU A 147 -6.50 -2.01 -5.65
CA LEU A 147 -6.50 -3.16 -6.54
C LEU A 147 -5.98 -2.72 -7.91
N GLU A 148 -4.88 -3.30 -8.35
CA GLU A 148 -4.30 -3.06 -9.68
C GLU A 148 -4.46 -4.29 -10.56
N ARG A 149 -4.87 -4.07 -11.81
CA ARG A 149 -4.94 -5.10 -12.86
C ARG A 149 -4.10 -4.67 -14.05
N ASP A 150 -3.06 -5.43 -14.29
CA ASP A 150 -2.11 -5.21 -15.38
C ASP A 150 -2.53 -6.01 -16.62
N SER A 151 -2.39 -5.41 -17.78
CA SER A 151 -2.70 -6.07 -19.07
C SER A 151 -1.83 -7.31 -19.37
N ARG A 152 -0.75 -7.52 -18.61
CA ARG A 152 0.10 -8.71 -18.67
C ARG A 152 -0.41 -9.86 -17.81
N GLY A 153 -1.56 -9.68 -17.12
CA GLY A 153 -2.22 -10.70 -16.31
C GLY A 153 -1.85 -10.66 -14.82
N LEU A 154 -1.19 -9.61 -14.36
CA LEU A 154 -0.92 -9.43 -12.94
C LEU A 154 -2.10 -8.73 -12.25
N GLU A 155 -2.52 -9.27 -11.11
CA GLU A 155 -3.46 -8.62 -10.20
C GLU A 155 -2.78 -8.41 -8.86
N VAL A 156 -2.74 -7.18 -8.37
CA VAL A 156 -2.04 -6.79 -7.14
C VAL A 156 -3.01 -6.08 -6.23
N LEU A 157 -3.32 -6.68 -5.09
CA LEU A 157 -4.08 -6.03 -4.02
C LEU A 157 -3.11 -5.48 -2.99
N LYS A 158 -3.01 -4.16 -2.90
CA LYS A 158 -2.17 -3.43 -1.95
C LYS A 158 -3.02 -2.80 -0.86
N SER A 159 -2.50 -2.74 0.34
CA SER A 159 -3.18 -2.02 1.41
C SER A 159 -2.20 -1.49 2.46
N GLY A 160 -2.56 -0.38 3.12
CA GLY A 160 -1.73 0.21 4.14
C GLY A 160 -2.23 1.52 4.69
N ARG A 161 -1.59 1.97 5.77
CA ARG A 161 -1.92 3.25 6.42
C ARG A 161 -1.19 4.42 5.77
N ILE A 162 -1.86 5.55 5.75
CA ILE A 162 -1.27 6.84 5.37
C ILE A 162 -1.08 7.64 6.65
N GLY A 163 0.16 7.98 6.96
CA GLY A 163 0.53 8.86 8.07
C GLY A 163 1.04 10.20 7.56
N GLY A 164 0.75 11.25 8.29
CA GLY A 164 1.35 12.57 8.06
C GLY A 164 2.55 12.80 8.98
N ASP A 165 3.43 13.70 8.61
CA ASP A 165 4.51 14.20 9.45
C ASP A 165 4.36 15.70 9.74
N SER A 166 5.18 16.22 10.66
CA SER A 166 5.14 17.62 11.06
C SER A 166 5.47 18.61 9.94
N GLY A 167 6.08 18.14 8.84
CA GLY A 167 6.41 18.96 7.67
C GLY A 167 5.24 19.15 6.69
N GLY A 168 4.11 18.51 6.95
CA GLY A 168 2.94 18.53 6.04
C GLY A 168 3.07 17.56 4.89
N TYR A 169 3.97 16.59 5.01
CA TYR A 169 4.11 15.48 4.08
C TYR A 169 3.29 14.29 4.56
N PHE A 170 2.98 13.38 3.63
CA PHE A 170 2.29 12.14 3.96
C PHE A 170 3.09 10.96 3.43
N THR A 171 3.07 9.89 4.22
CA THR A 171 3.71 8.64 3.85
C THR A 171 2.69 7.51 3.90
N HIS A 172 2.54 6.80 2.79
CA HIS A 172 1.74 5.59 2.69
C HIS A 172 2.66 4.38 2.71
N HIS A 173 2.63 3.61 3.80
CA HIS A 173 3.28 2.32 3.90
C HIS A 173 2.29 1.23 3.52
N TRP A 174 2.59 0.47 2.49
CA TRP A 174 1.68 -0.56 2.00
C TRP A 174 2.38 -1.92 1.83
N GLN A 175 1.58 -2.96 1.88
CA GLN A 175 1.96 -4.32 1.52
C GLN A 175 0.93 -4.89 0.56
N ALA A 176 1.39 -5.75 -0.35
CA ALA A 176 0.50 -6.48 -1.24
C ALA A 176 0.18 -7.87 -0.70
N ALA A 177 -1.00 -8.38 -1.03
CA ALA A 177 -1.30 -9.79 -0.91
C ALA A 177 -0.26 -10.59 -1.72
N PRO A 178 0.21 -11.75 -1.23
CA PRO A 178 1.17 -12.57 -1.95
C PRO A 178 0.65 -12.98 -3.33
N LEU A 179 1.52 -12.88 -4.33
CA LEU A 179 1.24 -13.21 -5.73
C LEU A 179 1.88 -14.54 -6.11
N ALA A 180 1.29 -15.23 -7.07
CA ALA A 180 1.93 -16.35 -7.77
C ALA A 180 2.34 -15.88 -9.18
N VAL A 181 3.64 -15.77 -9.44
CA VAL A 181 4.15 -15.32 -10.74
C VAL A 181 5.08 -16.38 -11.27
N LYS A 182 4.75 -16.98 -12.42
CA LYS A 182 5.56 -18.05 -13.05
C LYS A 182 5.89 -19.19 -12.06
N GLY A 183 4.92 -19.55 -11.21
CA GLY A 183 5.08 -20.60 -10.20
C GLY A 183 5.88 -20.21 -8.94
N LYS A 184 6.39 -19.00 -8.86
CA LYS A 184 7.05 -18.46 -7.67
C LYS A 184 6.09 -17.65 -6.82
N LYS A 185 6.23 -17.74 -5.50
CA LYS A 185 5.56 -16.85 -4.55
C LYS A 185 6.31 -15.51 -4.54
N VAL A 186 5.61 -14.44 -4.83
CA VAL A 186 6.15 -13.08 -4.84
C VAL A 186 5.43 -12.25 -3.79
N LYS A 187 6.19 -11.54 -2.97
CA LYS A 187 5.69 -10.58 -1.98
C LYS A 187 6.16 -9.19 -2.38
N LEU A 188 5.27 -8.23 -2.32
CA LEU A 188 5.55 -6.82 -2.60
C LEU A 188 5.21 -5.97 -1.38
N ARG A 189 6.03 -4.98 -1.12
CA ARG A 189 5.75 -3.91 -0.18
C ARG A 189 6.31 -2.60 -0.71
N GLY A 190 5.86 -1.50 -0.17
CA GLY A 190 6.42 -0.22 -0.60
C GLY A 190 6.05 0.94 0.29
N THR A 191 6.60 2.08 -0.08
CA THR A 191 6.38 3.35 0.58
C THR A 191 6.14 4.41 -0.49
N THR A 192 4.97 5.06 -0.42
CA THR A 192 4.68 6.24 -1.23
C THR A 192 4.86 7.47 -0.36
N PHE A 193 5.69 8.40 -0.80
CA PHE A 193 5.97 9.65 -0.11
C PHE A 193 5.43 10.83 -0.91
N TYR A 194 4.39 11.46 -0.37
CA TYR A 194 3.70 12.62 -0.96
C TYR A 194 4.36 13.90 -0.48
N SER A 195 5.27 14.45 -1.29
CA SER A 195 6.16 15.54 -0.90
C SER A 195 5.69 16.93 -1.32
N SER A 196 4.81 17.02 -2.31
CA SER A 196 4.26 18.30 -2.76
C SER A 196 3.01 18.07 -3.64
N PRO A 197 2.18 19.09 -3.85
CA PRO A 197 1.04 18.99 -4.79
C PRO A 197 1.43 18.62 -6.23
N ALA A 198 2.70 18.78 -6.58
CA ALA A 198 3.20 18.57 -7.94
C ALA A 198 3.99 17.27 -8.13
N ASN A 199 4.38 16.59 -7.05
CA ASN A 199 5.19 15.39 -7.14
C ASN A 199 5.07 14.46 -5.92
N TYR A 200 5.24 13.17 -6.17
CA TYR A 200 5.44 12.16 -5.14
C TYR A 200 6.40 11.08 -5.65
N ARG A 201 6.92 10.27 -4.75
CA ARG A 201 7.76 9.13 -5.08
C ARG A 201 7.17 7.85 -4.51
N LEU A 202 7.33 6.75 -5.24
CA LEU A 202 6.94 5.42 -4.83
C LEU A 202 8.17 4.52 -4.86
N ARG A 203 8.61 4.03 -3.70
CA ARG A 203 9.59 2.96 -3.58
C ARG A 203 8.88 1.64 -3.46
N THR A 204 9.25 0.68 -4.30
CA THR A 204 8.74 -0.69 -4.26
C THR A 204 9.86 -1.66 -3.93
N GLU A 205 9.56 -2.64 -3.09
CA GLU A 205 10.46 -3.73 -2.73
C GLU A 205 9.78 -5.07 -3.04
N ILE A 206 10.56 -6.05 -3.47
CA ILE A 206 10.13 -7.39 -3.84
C ILE A 206 10.88 -8.44 -3.02
N SER A 207 10.17 -9.53 -2.68
CA SER A 207 10.74 -10.77 -2.15
C SER A 207 10.19 -11.93 -2.96
N GLU A 208 11.08 -12.79 -3.46
CA GLU A 208 10.74 -13.99 -4.23
C GLU A 208 10.95 -15.23 -3.36
N GLY A 209 9.90 -16.04 -3.18
CA GLY A 209 9.94 -17.16 -2.24
C GLY A 209 10.12 -16.69 -0.80
N ASP A 210 11.21 -17.13 -0.18
CA ASP A 210 11.58 -16.76 1.20
C ASP A 210 12.82 -15.85 1.25
N ASP A 211 13.25 -15.33 0.11
CA ASP A 211 14.35 -14.38 0.03
C ASP A 211 14.00 -13.06 0.73
N PRO A 212 15.00 -12.32 1.23
CA PRO A 212 14.79 -11.01 1.81
C PRO A 212 14.24 -10.01 0.78
N PHE A 213 13.57 -8.98 1.25
CA PHE A 213 13.11 -7.90 0.39
C PHE A 213 14.28 -7.12 -0.20
N VAL A 214 14.24 -6.92 -1.51
CA VAL A 214 15.19 -6.08 -2.26
C VAL A 214 14.46 -4.96 -2.99
N ASN A 215 15.16 -3.88 -3.28
CA ASN A 215 14.57 -2.74 -3.99
C ASN A 215 14.22 -3.15 -5.44
N LEU A 216 12.96 -2.97 -5.81
CA LEU A 216 12.45 -3.20 -7.18
C LEU A 216 12.48 -1.93 -8.02
N GLY A 217 12.61 -0.76 -7.39
CA GLY A 217 12.67 0.53 -8.06
C GLY A 217 12.05 1.65 -7.23
N THR A 218 12.37 2.87 -7.62
CA THR A 218 11.80 4.08 -7.03
C THR A 218 11.29 4.97 -8.14
N SER A 219 9.98 5.03 -8.29
CA SER A 219 9.30 5.85 -9.31
C SER A 219 9.13 7.27 -8.81
N TRP A 220 9.45 8.24 -9.67
CA TRP A 220 9.18 9.65 -9.43
C TRP A 220 8.01 10.11 -10.27
N TYR A 221 6.93 10.48 -9.60
CA TYR A 221 5.72 10.97 -10.23
C TYR A 221 5.72 12.50 -10.25
N LYS A 222 5.43 13.07 -11.43
CA LYS A 222 5.30 14.51 -11.65
C LYS A 222 3.93 14.81 -12.23
N ARG A 223 3.19 15.73 -11.62
CA ARG A 223 1.87 16.15 -12.12
C ARG A 223 2.01 16.88 -13.44
N GLN A 224 1.21 16.49 -14.42
CA GLN A 224 1.09 17.23 -15.68
C GLN A 224 0.12 18.41 -15.53
N GLY A 225 0.41 19.52 -16.19
CA GLY A 225 -0.51 20.66 -16.27
C GLY A 225 -0.48 21.66 -15.11
N THR A 226 0.33 21.45 -14.07
CA THR A 226 0.67 22.52 -13.15
C THR A 226 1.78 23.35 -13.77
N SER A 227 1.43 24.25 -14.70
CA SER A 227 2.33 25.36 -14.99
C SER A 227 2.61 26.06 -13.67
N ALA A 228 3.87 26.05 -13.22
CA ALA A 228 4.30 26.91 -12.13
C ALA A 228 3.87 28.32 -12.55
N GLY A 229 2.88 28.88 -11.87
CA GLY A 229 2.49 30.27 -12.08
C GLY A 229 3.75 31.11 -11.94
N LYS A 230 4.05 31.85 -13.00
CA LYS A 230 5.10 32.89 -12.98
C LYS A 230 4.67 33.99 -12.01
#